data_fa8a38f7069c7e514a2a78c361991991
#
_entry.id   fa8a38f7069c7e514a2a78c361991991
#
_cell.length_a   1.000
_cell.length_b   1.000
_cell.length_c   1.000
_cell.angle_alpha   90.00
_cell.angle_beta   90.00
_cell.angle_gamma   90.00
#
_symmetry.space_group_name_H-M   'P 1'
#
loop_
_entity.id
_entity.type
_entity.pdbx_description
1 polymer ?
#
loop_
_entity_poly.entity_id
_entity_poly.type
_entity_poly.pdbx_seq_one_letter_code
_entity_poly.pdbx_strand_id
1 'polypeptide(L)'
;MQFSEHLLQWYATHKRDLPWRNISDPYRIWVSEIILQQTRVVQGYDYYLRFIDTFPTVEDLAAASEDQVMRVWQGLGYYSRARNMHYAAKQIVALEHFPDSYHQVRALKGIGDYTAAAICSFAFNLRCAVVDGNVYRVLSRFFGIDTPIDTTAGKKMFQALAEELLPGQNVADYNQALMDFGALQCVPSS
;
A
#
# COMPACT_ATOMS: atom_id res chain seq x y z
N MET A 1 9.59 -25.58 8.11
CA MET A 1 8.77 -24.35 8.27
C MET A 1 9.06 -23.44 7.09
N GLN A 2 8.03 -22.98 6.40
CA GLN A 2 8.20 -22.13 5.20
C GLN A 2 8.53 -20.68 5.60
N PHE A 3 9.16 -19.92 4.71
CA PHE A 3 9.48 -18.50 4.93
C PHE A 3 8.26 -17.69 5.39
N SER A 4 7.11 -17.89 4.74
CA SER A 4 5.85 -17.21 5.08
C SER A 4 5.35 -17.53 6.49
N GLU A 5 5.53 -18.75 6.97
CA GLU A 5 5.10 -19.14 8.31
C GLU A 5 5.90 -18.43 9.41
N HIS A 6 7.22 -18.36 9.25
CA HIS A 6 8.08 -17.62 10.19
C HIS A 6 7.75 -16.14 10.24
N LEU A 7 7.51 -15.55 9.06
CA LEU A 7 7.19 -14.15 8.94
C LEU A 7 5.84 -13.80 9.58
N LEU A 8 4.81 -14.61 9.34
CA LEU A 8 3.48 -14.44 9.96
C LEU A 8 3.52 -14.65 11.47
N GLN A 9 4.32 -15.61 11.95
CA GLN A 9 4.52 -15.83 13.39
C GLN A 9 5.19 -14.61 14.05
N TRP A 10 6.23 -14.03 13.42
CA TRP A 10 6.86 -12.80 13.88
C TRP A 10 5.86 -11.63 13.88
N TYR A 11 5.08 -11.48 12.82
CA TYR A 11 4.10 -10.41 12.65
C TYR A 11 3.02 -10.41 13.73
N ALA A 12 2.58 -11.57 14.17
CA ALA A 12 1.56 -11.70 15.21
C ALA A 12 1.91 -10.95 16.51
N THR A 13 3.21 -10.77 16.79
CA THR A 13 3.70 -10.13 18.03
C THR A 13 4.39 -8.78 17.81
N HIS A 14 4.75 -8.44 16.56
CA HIS A 14 5.57 -7.25 16.26
C HIS A 14 4.89 -6.25 15.30
N LYS A 15 3.67 -6.55 14.84
CA LYS A 15 2.96 -5.64 13.91
C LYS A 15 2.77 -4.25 14.49
N ARG A 16 2.93 -3.25 13.64
CA ARG A 16 2.69 -1.86 14.02
C ARG A 16 1.19 -1.61 14.19
N ASP A 17 0.81 -0.93 15.26
CA ASP A 17 -0.55 -0.44 15.46
C ASP A 17 -0.74 0.88 14.70
N LEU A 18 -1.35 0.81 13.53
CA LEU A 18 -1.58 1.95 12.64
C LEU A 18 -3.06 2.00 12.24
N PRO A 19 -3.67 3.19 12.11
CA PRO A 19 -5.11 3.34 11.88
C PRO A 19 -5.59 2.79 10.54
N TRP A 20 -4.68 2.51 9.61
CA TRP A 20 -4.96 1.85 8.33
C TRP A 20 -4.59 0.36 8.31
N ARG A 21 -4.29 -0.22 9.47
CA ARG A 21 -4.02 -1.66 9.65
C ARG A 21 -5.22 -2.35 10.26
N ASN A 22 -5.30 -3.66 10.11
CA ASN A 22 -6.40 -4.50 10.63
C ASN A 22 -7.80 -4.03 10.16
N ILE A 23 -7.89 -3.44 8.99
CA ILE A 23 -9.12 -3.02 8.33
C ILE A 23 -9.18 -3.62 6.92
N SER A 24 -10.40 -3.76 6.39
CA SER A 24 -10.65 -4.22 5.01
C SER A 24 -11.38 -3.17 4.16
N ASP A 25 -11.50 -1.94 4.65
CA ASP A 25 -12.12 -0.84 3.91
C ASP A 25 -11.18 -0.36 2.79
N PRO A 26 -11.51 -0.59 1.50
CA PRO A 26 -10.64 -0.26 0.38
C PRO A 26 -10.39 1.22 0.23
N TYR A 27 -11.36 2.08 0.59
CA TYR A 27 -11.19 3.52 0.55
C TYR A 27 -10.14 3.99 1.57
N ARG A 28 -10.24 3.55 2.82
CA ARG A 28 -9.31 3.91 3.88
C ARG A 28 -7.90 3.39 3.63
N ILE A 29 -7.79 2.17 3.10
CA ILE A 29 -6.51 1.58 2.67
C ILE A 29 -5.92 2.40 1.54
N TRP A 30 -6.68 2.72 0.50
CA TRP A 30 -6.23 3.54 -0.62
C TRP A 30 -5.74 4.92 -0.18
N VAL A 31 -6.48 5.61 0.69
CA VAL A 31 -6.05 6.92 1.25
C VAL A 31 -4.69 6.80 1.93
N SER A 32 -4.48 5.77 2.76
CA SER A 32 -3.19 5.56 3.43
C SER A 32 -2.07 5.31 2.44
N GLU A 33 -2.28 4.47 1.43
CA GLU A 33 -1.28 4.15 0.41
C GLU A 33 -0.85 5.39 -0.38
N ILE A 34 -1.78 6.28 -0.72
CA ILE A 34 -1.44 7.52 -1.44
C ILE A 34 -0.73 8.54 -0.52
N ILE A 35 -1.17 8.70 0.72
CA ILE A 35 -0.53 9.62 1.67
C ILE A 35 0.92 9.18 1.95
N LEU A 36 1.14 7.88 2.11
CA LEU A 36 2.46 7.34 2.46
C LEU A 36 3.44 7.25 1.28
N GLN A 37 3.02 7.53 0.05
CA GLN A 37 3.96 7.68 -1.07
C GLN A 37 4.97 8.79 -0.76
N GLN A 38 6.27 8.43 -0.64
CA GLN A 38 7.36 9.36 -0.31
C GLN A 38 7.15 10.18 0.98
N THR A 39 6.31 9.68 1.90
CA THR A 39 6.02 10.31 3.19
C THR A 39 6.30 9.30 4.30
N ARG A 40 7.02 9.72 5.33
CA ARG A 40 7.28 8.87 6.52
C ARG A 40 5.98 8.63 7.29
N VAL A 41 5.84 7.45 7.89
CA VAL A 41 4.64 7.06 8.67
C VAL A 41 4.31 8.11 9.74
N VAL A 42 5.30 8.59 10.50
CA VAL A 42 5.10 9.60 11.56
C VAL A 42 4.48 10.88 10.99
N GLN A 43 4.94 11.35 9.83
CA GLN A 43 4.37 12.52 9.18
C GLN A 43 2.99 12.23 8.58
N GLY A 44 2.81 11.08 7.94
CA GLY A 44 1.56 10.71 7.27
C GLY A 44 0.40 10.41 8.22
N TYR A 45 0.71 10.06 9.49
CA TYR A 45 -0.28 9.66 10.48
C TYR A 45 -1.37 10.72 10.70
N ASP A 46 -0.97 11.94 11.06
CA ASP A 46 -1.91 13.04 11.33
C ASP A 46 -2.64 13.50 10.06
N TYR A 47 -1.96 13.43 8.90
CA TYR A 47 -2.60 13.72 7.61
C TYR A 47 -3.69 12.71 7.26
N TYR A 48 -3.44 11.43 7.52
CA TYR A 48 -4.43 10.39 7.31
C TYR A 48 -5.66 10.60 8.19
N LEU A 49 -5.49 10.80 9.47
CA LEU A 49 -6.60 11.02 10.40
C LEU A 49 -7.43 12.24 9.99
N ARG A 50 -6.79 13.36 9.69
CA ARG A 50 -7.48 14.58 9.23
C ARG A 50 -8.20 14.37 7.91
N PHE A 51 -7.59 13.61 6.98
CA PHE A 51 -8.20 13.35 5.67
C PHE A 51 -9.45 12.49 5.79
N ILE A 52 -9.40 11.41 6.58
CA ILE A 52 -10.55 10.53 6.83
C ILE A 52 -11.65 11.23 7.66
N ASP A 53 -11.27 12.12 8.59
CA ASP A 53 -12.25 12.92 9.33
C ASP A 53 -12.99 13.90 8.43
N THR A 54 -12.27 14.52 7.48
CA THR A 54 -12.86 15.49 6.53
C THR A 54 -13.66 14.82 5.42
N PHE A 55 -13.19 13.68 4.91
CA PHE A 55 -13.79 12.89 3.85
C PHE A 55 -13.96 11.45 4.31
N PRO A 56 -14.99 11.14 5.12
CA PRO A 56 -15.16 9.79 5.70
C PRO A 56 -15.39 8.70 4.66
N THR A 57 -15.98 9.04 3.51
CA THR A 57 -16.29 8.11 2.42
C THR A 57 -15.72 8.58 1.09
N VAL A 58 -15.68 7.70 0.10
CA VAL A 58 -15.26 8.05 -1.26
C VAL A 58 -16.23 9.03 -1.93
N GLU A 59 -17.50 8.97 -1.57
CA GLU A 59 -18.54 9.88 -2.02
C GLU A 59 -18.30 11.30 -1.50
N ASP A 60 -17.95 11.46 -0.22
CA ASP A 60 -17.60 12.75 0.38
C ASP A 60 -16.39 13.37 -0.33
N LEU A 61 -15.36 12.55 -0.60
CA LEU A 61 -14.19 13.00 -1.36
C LEU A 61 -14.56 13.39 -2.79
N ALA A 62 -15.38 12.62 -3.47
CA ALA A 62 -15.79 12.89 -4.86
C ALA A 62 -16.65 14.16 -4.97
N ALA A 63 -17.50 14.41 -3.99
CA ALA A 63 -18.39 15.58 -3.94
C ALA A 63 -17.67 16.89 -3.53
N ALA A 64 -16.50 16.78 -2.91
CA ALA A 64 -15.70 17.93 -2.48
C ALA A 64 -15.24 18.79 -3.67
N SER A 65 -15.00 20.07 -3.43
CA SER A 65 -14.27 20.90 -4.40
C SER A 65 -12.79 20.57 -4.39
N GLU A 66 -12.10 20.83 -5.51
CA GLU A 66 -10.64 20.65 -5.58
C GLU A 66 -9.94 21.48 -4.50
N ASP A 67 -10.39 22.71 -4.25
CA ASP A 67 -9.82 23.59 -3.22
C ASP A 67 -9.94 23.00 -1.81
N GLN A 68 -11.05 22.34 -1.48
CA GLN A 68 -11.22 21.66 -0.19
C GLN A 68 -10.20 20.52 -0.05
N VAL A 69 -10.05 19.70 -1.08
CA VAL A 69 -9.06 18.60 -1.09
C VAL A 69 -7.64 19.14 -0.94
N MET A 70 -7.30 20.22 -1.68
CA MET A 70 -5.97 20.83 -1.61
C MET A 70 -5.67 21.44 -0.24
N ARG A 71 -6.65 22.04 0.44
CA ARG A 71 -6.47 22.57 1.81
C ARG A 71 -6.15 21.48 2.81
N VAL A 72 -6.83 20.34 2.75
CA VAL A 72 -6.56 19.20 3.64
C VAL A 72 -5.20 18.59 3.36
N TRP A 73 -4.73 18.65 2.10
CA TRP A 73 -3.43 18.12 1.66
C TRP A 73 -2.26 19.08 1.91
N GLN A 74 -2.54 20.33 2.26
CA GLN A 74 -1.52 21.38 2.40
C GLN A 74 -0.39 20.95 3.35
N GLY A 75 0.86 21.08 2.88
CA GLY A 75 2.08 20.74 3.62
C GLY A 75 2.59 19.31 3.37
N LEU A 76 1.81 18.42 2.74
CA LEU A 76 2.25 17.05 2.43
C LEU A 76 3.13 16.98 1.16
N GLY A 77 3.03 17.98 0.28
CA GLY A 77 3.75 18.02 -0.99
C GLY A 77 3.16 17.10 -2.07
N TYR A 78 3.81 17.14 -3.24
CA TYR A 78 3.39 16.30 -4.39
C TYR A 78 1.88 16.35 -4.65
N TYR A 79 1.34 17.55 -4.84
CA TYR A 79 -0.09 17.85 -4.97
C TYR A 79 -0.82 17.10 -6.10
N SER A 80 -0.07 16.62 -7.10
CA SER A 80 -0.63 15.74 -8.13
C SER A 80 -1.27 14.47 -7.57
N ARG A 81 -0.78 13.95 -6.43
CA ARG A 81 -1.39 12.81 -5.74
C ARG A 81 -2.81 13.13 -5.29
N ALA A 82 -3.01 14.28 -4.66
CA ALA A 82 -4.32 14.74 -4.20
C ALA A 82 -5.30 14.94 -5.37
N ARG A 83 -4.85 15.59 -6.46
CA ARG A 83 -5.67 15.78 -7.67
C ARG A 83 -6.06 14.44 -8.31
N ASN A 84 -5.11 13.53 -8.45
CA ASN A 84 -5.36 12.21 -9.00
C ASN A 84 -6.34 11.42 -8.11
N MET A 85 -6.19 11.51 -6.80
CA MET A 85 -7.05 10.84 -5.84
C MET A 85 -8.48 11.40 -5.90
N HIS A 86 -8.64 12.71 -5.98
CA HIS A 86 -9.95 13.36 -6.15
C HIS A 86 -10.61 12.95 -7.48
N TYR A 87 -9.82 12.87 -8.56
CA TYR A 87 -10.34 12.39 -9.85
C TYR A 87 -10.75 10.91 -9.78
N ALA A 88 -9.91 10.06 -9.18
CA ALA A 88 -10.21 8.63 -9.01
C ALA A 88 -11.43 8.39 -8.11
N ALA A 89 -11.67 9.22 -7.08
CA ALA A 89 -12.88 9.15 -6.28
C ALA A 89 -14.15 9.32 -7.13
N LYS A 90 -14.13 10.26 -8.07
CA LYS A 90 -15.24 10.44 -9.03
C LYS A 90 -15.41 9.26 -9.97
N GLN A 91 -14.29 8.61 -10.38
CA GLN A 91 -14.38 7.37 -11.16
C GLN A 91 -15.04 6.24 -10.35
N ILE A 92 -14.66 6.08 -9.07
CA ILE A 92 -15.22 5.05 -8.19
C ILE A 92 -16.72 5.26 -7.97
N VAL A 93 -17.14 6.50 -7.68
CA VAL A 93 -18.56 6.81 -7.51
C VAL A 93 -19.35 6.53 -8.78
N ALA A 94 -18.79 6.82 -9.96
CA ALA A 94 -19.43 6.51 -11.24
C ALA A 94 -19.55 4.99 -11.53
N LEU A 95 -18.75 4.15 -10.86
CA LEU A 95 -18.85 2.69 -10.92
C LEU A 95 -19.86 2.13 -9.91
N GLU A 96 -20.40 2.96 -9.01
CA GLU A 96 -21.34 2.59 -7.94
C GLU A 96 -20.75 1.61 -6.89
N HIS A 97 -19.47 1.28 -6.97
CA HIS A 97 -18.74 0.46 -6.01
C HIS A 97 -17.23 0.69 -6.11
N PHE A 98 -16.51 0.38 -5.06
CA PHE A 98 -15.05 0.37 -5.12
C PHE A 98 -14.58 -0.86 -5.92
N PRO A 99 -13.74 -0.70 -6.97
CA PRO A 99 -13.26 -1.83 -7.77
C PRO A 99 -12.55 -2.88 -6.91
N ASP A 100 -12.81 -4.16 -7.17
CA ASP A 100 -12.32 -5.30 -6.40
C ASP A 100 -11.39 -6.24 -7.19
N SER A 101 -11.03 -5.87 -8.42
CA SER A 101 -10.04 -6.60 -9.22
C SER A 101 -8.81 -5.75 -9.51
N TYR A 102 -7.64 -6.41 -9.63
CA TYR A 102 -6.37 -5.71 -9.90
C TYR A 102 -6.45 -4.79 -11.12
N HIS A 103 -7.02 -5.26 -12.22
CA HIS A 103 -7.10 -4.48 -13.46
C HIS A 103 -7.98 -3.23 -13.31
N GLN A 104 -9.11 -3.36 -12.63
CA GLN A 104 -10.01 -2.23 -12.39
C GLN A 104 -9.39 -1.21 -11.42
N VAL A 105 -8.79 -1.67 -10.32
CA VAL A 105 -8.08 -0.79 -9.37
C VAL A 105 -6.93 -0.09 -10.05
N ARG A 106 -6.14 -0.82 -10.86
CA ARG A 106 -5.00 -0.27 -11.61
C ARG A 106 -5.41 0.77 -12.67
N ALA A 107 -6.63 0.70 -13.19
CA ALA A 107 -7.17 1.65 -14.17
C ALA A 107 -7.57 3.00 -13.56
N LEU A 108 -7.69 3.10 -12.24
CA LEU A 108 -8.01 4.35 -11.56
C LEU A 108 -6.87 5.37 -11.71
N LYS A 109 -7.23 6.64 -11.78
CA LYS A 109 -6.27 7.73 -11.99
C LYS A 109 -5.22 7.79 -10.88
N GLY A 110 -3.96 7.76 -11.25
CA GLY A 110 -2.83 7.89 -10.31
C GLY A 110 -2.49 6.63 -9.53
N ILE A 111 -3.13 5.49 -9.82
CA ILE A 111 -2.80 4.20 -9.23
C ILE A 111 -1.79 3.46 -10.11
N GLY A 112 -0.62 3.18 -9.53
CA GLY A 112 0.43 2.36 -10.11
C GLY A 112 0.31 0.89 -9.71
N ASP A 113 1.20 0.05 -10.25
CA ASP A 113 1.20 -1.41 -10.01
C ASP A 113 1.32 -1.75 -8.53
N TYR A 114 2.24 -1.07 -7.81
CA TYR A 114 2.40 -1.23 -6.36
C TYR A 114 1.10 -0.90 -5.59
N THR A 115 0.53 0.28 -5.83
CA THR A 115 -0.68 0.73 -5.12
C THR A 115 -1.87 -0.17 -5.42
N ALA A 116 -2.03 -0.62 -6.67
CA ALA A 116 -3.07 -1.58 -7.04
C ALA A 116 -2.89 -2.92 -6.30
N ALA A 117 -1.68 -3.46 -6.26
CA ALA A 117 -1.37 -4.69 -5.53
C ALA A 117 -1.65 -4.55 -4.02
N ALA A 118 -1.26 -3.42 -3.42
CA ALA A 118 -1.48 -3.13 -2.00
C ALA A 118 -2.98 -3.08 -1.67
N ILE A 119 -3.77 -2.32 -2.42
CA ILE A 119 -5.23 -2.23 -2.23
C ILE A 119 -5.86 -3.61 -2.39
N CYS A 120 -5.56 -4.31 -3.48
CA CYS A 120 -6.12 -5.63 -3.76
C CYS A 120 -5.78 -6.66 -2.69
N SER A 121 -4.55 -6.64 -2.20
CA SER A 121 -4.10 -7.54 -1.14
C SER A 121 -4.73 -7.17 0.20
N PHE A 122 -4.64 -5.91 0.62
CA PHE A 122 -5.01 -5.51 1.98
C PHE A 122 -6.53 -5.42 2.18
N ALA A 123 -7.29 -4.96 1.18
CA ALA A 123 -8.74 -4.83 1.29
C ALA A 123 -9.48 -6.12 0.94
N PHE A 124 -9.02 -6.84 -0.07
CA PHE A 124 -9.75 -7.97 -0.65
C PHE A 124 -9.04 -9.32 -0.46
N ASN A 125 -7.87 -9.32 0.19
CA ASN A 125 -7.03 -10.51 0.39
C ASN A 125 -6.70 -11.25 -0.93
N LEU A 126 -6.67 -10.50 -2.04
CA LEU A 126 -6.31 -11.06 -3.34
C LEU A 126 -4.84 -11.44 -3.39
N ARG A 127 -4.52 -12.45 -4.18
CA ARG A 127 -3.18 -12.97 -4.36
C ARG A 127 -2.32 -12.02 -5.22
N CYS A 128 -1.95 -10.88 -4.65
CA CYS A 128 -1.10 -9.86 -5.24
C CYS A 128 0.13 -9.65 -4.35
N ALA A 129 1.33 -9.79 -4.90
CA ALA A 129 2.55 -9.49 -4.18
C ALA A 129 2.79 -7.97 -4.13
N VAL A 130 3.05 -7.47 -2.93
CA VAL A 130 3.36 -6.05 -2.68
C VAL A 130 4.86 -5.91 -2.48
N VAL A 131 5.55 -5.25 -3.43
CA VAL A 131 7.02 -5.14 -3.44
C VAL A 131 7.43 -3.68 -3.35
N ASP A 132 7.81 -3.25 -2.15
CA ASP A 132 8.40 -1.93 -1.86
C ASP A 132 9.90 -2.03 -1.57
N GLY A 133 10.53 -0.92 -1.21
CA GLY A 133 11.96 -0.89 -0.85
C GLY A 133 12.31 -1.78 0.36
N ASN A 134 11.38 -1.97 1.30
CA ASN A 134 11.57 -2.88 2.43
C ASN A 134 11.58 -4.34 1.96
N VAL A 135 10.63 -4.69 1.12
CA VAL A 135 10.49 -6.04 0.56
C VAL A 135 11.71 -6.40 -0.30
N TYR A 136 12.16 -5.51 -1.18
CA TYR A 136 13.40 -5.71 -1.94
C TYR A 136 14.57 -6.04 -1.01
N ARG A 137 14.77 -5.28 0.05
CA ARG A 137 15.87 -5.47 0.99
C ARG A 137 15.77 -6.78 1.74
N VAL A 138 14.59 -7.16 2.22
CA VAL A 138 14.38 -8.43 2.93
C VAL A 138 14.65 -9.61 2.01
N LEU A 139 14.08 -9.61 0.80
CA LEU A 139 14.27 -10.69 -0.17
C LEU A 139 15.73 -10.80 -0.63
N SER A 140 16.37 -9.67 -0.92
CA SER A 140 17.80 -9.66 -1.32
C SER A 140 18.68 -10.30 -0.25
N ARG A 141 18.49 -9.91 1.02
CA ARG A 141 19.32 -10.42 2.12
C ARG A 141 19.03 -11.87 2.46
N PHE A 142 17.75 -12.24 2.49
CA PHE A 142 17.34 -13.59 2.88
C PHE A 142 17.73 -14.64 1.84
N PHE A 143 17.58 -14.32 0.55
CA PHE A 143 17.86 -15.24 -0.55
C PHE A 143 19.26 -15.03 -1.19
N GLY A 144 20.07 -14.09 -0.67
CA GLY A 144 21.41 -13.81 -1.21
C GLY A 144 21.39 -13.28 -2.64
N ILE A 145 20.40 -12.43 -2.98
CA ILE A 145 20.23 -11.89 -4.33
C ILE A 145 20.98 -10.56 -4.44
N ASP A 146 21.93 -10.48 -5.36
CA ASP A 146 22.75 -9.30 -5.66
C ASP A 146 22.31 -8.53 -6.92
N THR A 147 21.29 -9.01 -7.63
CA THR A 147 20.77 -8.37 -8.84
C THR A 147 20.23 -6.96 -8.51
N PRO A 148 20.68 -5.91 -9.23
CA PRO A 148 20.24 -4.54 -8.99
C PRO A 148 18.73 -4.36 -9.16
N ILE A 149 18.07 -3.75 -8.16
CA ILE A 149 16.61 -3.54 -8.12
C ILE A 149 16.12 -2.41 -9.04
N ASP A 150 17.00 -1.55 -9.52
CA ASP A 150 16.70 -0.44 -10.44
C ASP A 150 16.64 -0.88 -11.90
N THR A 151 17.08 -2.09 -12.23
CA THR A 151 16.98 -2.67 -13.56
C THR A 151 15.62 -3.30 -13.83
N THR A 152 15.22 -3.34 -15.10
CA THR A 152 13.98 -4.04 -15.50
C THR A 152 14.02 -5.53 -15.19
N ALA A 153 15.19 -6.16 -15.37
CA ALA A 153 15.40 -7.58 -15.07
C ALA A 153 15.27 -7.85 -13.56
N GLY A 154 15.91 -7.01 -12.73
CA GLY A 154 15.83 -7.11 -11.28
C GLY A 154 14.38 -6.95 -10.79
N LYS A 155 13.67 -5.91 -11.23
CA LYS A 155 12.26 -5.71 -10.87
C LYS A 155 11.39 -6.92 -11.20
N LYS A 156 11.52 -7.48 -12.40
CA LYS A 156 10.77 -8.68 -12.82
C LYS A 156 11.12 -9.90 -11.96
N MET A 157 12.39 -10.11 -11.68
CA MET A 157 12.86 -11.25 -10.87
C MET A 157 12.31 -11.15 -9.43
N PHE A 158 12.41 -9.99 -8.79
CA PHE A 158 11.89 -9.81 -7.43
C PHE A 158 10.38 -9.90 -7.37
N GLN A 159 9.68 -9.38 -8.37
CA GLN A 159 8.23 -9.51 -8.45
C GLN A 159 7.81 -10.98 -8.57
N ALA A 160 8.46 -11.74 -9.46
CA ALA A 160 8.19 -13.17 -9.63
C ALA A 160 8.49 -13.97 -8.34
N LEU A 161 9.62 -13.69 -7.67
CA LEU A 161 9.95 -14.32 -6.40
C LEU A 161 8.91 -13.98 -5.31
N ALA A 162 8.51 -12.71 -5.21
CA ALA A 162 7.50 -12.29 -4.23
C ALA A 162 6.15 -12.97 -4.48
N GLU A 163 5.74 -13.16 -5.73
CA GLU A 163 4.52 -13.88 -6.11
C GLU A 163 4.60 -15.38 -5.77
N GLU A 164 5.76 -16.00 -6.00
CA GLU A 164 6.00 -17.41 -5.63
C GLU A 164 5.91 -17.63 -4.11
N LEU A 165 6.41 -16.69 -3.33
CA LEU A 165 6.45 -16.76 -1.87
C LEU A 165 5.10 -16.46 -1.20
N LEU A 166 4.09 -15.99 -1.93
CA LEU A 166 2.77 -15.71 -1.37
C LEU A 166 2.15 -16.99 -0.80
N PRO A 167 1.65 -16.93 0.46
CA PRO A 167 0.93 -18.06 1.05
C PRO A 167 -0.42 -18.26 0.36
N GLY A 168 -1.01 -19.45 0.54
CA GLY A 168 -2.33 -19.76 0.03
C GLY A 168 -3.47 -19.01 0.74
N GLN A 169 -3.21 -18.52 1.97
CA GLN A 169 -4.15 -17.77 2.80
C GLN A 169 -3.41 -16.64 3.53
N ASN A 170 -4.16 -15.68 4.07
CA ASN A 170 -3.61 -14.52 4.82
C ASN A 170 -2.61 -13.68 4.01
N VAL A 171 -2.90 -13.48 2.73
CA VAL A 171 -2.03 -12.72 1.81
C VAL A 171 -1.85 -11.28 2.28
N ALA A 172 -2.90 -10.63 2.78
CA ALA A 172 -2.85 -9.29 3.34
C ALA A 172 -1.86 -9.20 4.50
N ASP A 173 -2.00 -10.07 5.50
CA ASP A 173 -1.11 -10.10 6.66
C ASP A 173 0.34 -10.43 6.27
N TYR A 174 0.53 -11.34 5.31
CA TYR A 174 1.86 -11.70 4.83
C TYR A 174 2.57 -10.50 4.17
N ASN A 175 1.91 -9.80 3.25
CA ASN A 175 2.49 -8.63 2.62
C ASN A 175 2.79 -7.52 3.63
N GLN A 176 1.88 -7.28 4.57
CA GLN A 176 2.10 -6.32 5.66
C GLN A 176 3.24 -6.74 6.59
N ALA A 177 3.34 -8.04 6.89
CA ALA A 177 4.41 -8.60 7.70
C ALA A 177 5.78 -8.40 7.04
N LEU A 178 5.88 -8.63 5.74
CA LEU A 178 7.12 -8.46 4.99
C LEU A 178 7.59 -7.00 4.97
N MET A 179 6.65 -6.06 4.79
CA MET A 179 6.92 -4.62 4.86
C MET A 179 7.33 -4.19 6.28
N ASP A 180 6.63 -4.65 7.32
CA ASP A 180 6.93 -4.31 8.71
C ASP A 180 8.25 -4.93 9.17
N PHE A 181 8.55 -6.16 8.79
CA PHE A 181 9.85 -6.79 9.07
C PHE A 181 11.00 -6.00 8.44
N GLY A 182 10.83 -5.56 7.20
CA GLY A 182 11.81 -4.71 6.55
C GLY A 182 11.98 -3.34 7.20
N ALA A 183 10.92 -2.78 7.75
CA ALA A 183 10.97 -1.47 8.41
C ALA A 183 11.51 -1.51 9.85
N LEU A 184 11.28 -2.61 10.59
CA LEU A 184 11.57 -2.71 12.02
C LEU A 184 12.80 -3.56 12.33
N GLN A 185 13.01 -4.65 11.60
CA GLN A 185 14.03 -5.64 11.89
C GLN A 185 15.16 -5.64 10.84
N CYS A 186 14.82 -5.75 9.58
CA CYS A 186 15.78 -5.75 8.48
C CYS A 186 16.01 -4.32 7.97
N VAL A 187 16.54 -3.45 8.85
CA VAL A 187 16.76 -2.03 8.53
C VAL A 187 17.98 -1.81 7.62
N PRO A 188 18.09 -0.64 6.92
CA PRO A 188 19.17 -0.38 5.97
C PRO A 188 20.59 -0.48 6.55
N SER A 189 20.77 -0.10 7.81
CA SER A 189 22.07 -0.01 8.50
C SER A 189 22.38 -1.20 9.42
N SER A 190 21.67 -2.30 9.26
CA SER A 190 21.92 -3.53 10.04
C SER A 190 23.01 -4.38 9.43
#